data_f255ce3e474917d80e1e89194d0e303e
#
_entry.id   f255ce3e474917d80e1e89194d0e303e
#
_cell.length_a   1.000
_cell.length_b   1.000
_cell.length_c   1.000
_cell.angle_alpha   90.00
_cell.angle_beta   90.00
_cell.angle_gamma   90.00
#
_symmetry.space_group_name_H-M   'P 1'
#
loop_
_entity.id
_entity.type
_entity.pdbx_description
1 polymer ?
#
loop_
_entity_poly.entity_id
_entity_poly.type
_entity_poly.pdbx_seq_one_letter_code
_entity_poly.pdbx_strand_id
1 'polypeptide(L)'
;MTIKIPTIEFFDKIFSKGVYIIPLGNFLYRVGATFNRSDLSDRVTKDGKQFLIERLEGIINVDYEIVEISAGVRPTVKDYKPLIGWHPKNQNIGVFNGLGARGVLAGPFLSDAFVNSSFETISRFN
;
A
#
# COMPACT_ATOMS: atom_id res chain seq x y z
N MET A 1 -6.34 8.20 3.25
CA MET A 1 -6.87 9.53 3.66
C MET A 1 -5.84 10.59 3.32
N THR A 2 -6.24 11.66 2.70
CA THR A 2 -5.38 12.83 2.44
C THR A 2 -5.82 13.96 3.37
N ILE A 3 -4.87 14.54 4.08
CA ILE A 3 -5.09 15.67 4.98
C ILE A 3 -4.27 16.87 4.54
N LYS A 4 -4.70 18.05 4.98
CA LYS A 4 -3.96 19.31 4.84
C LYS A 4 -3.66 19.88 6.24
N ILE A 5 -2.41 20.23 6.50
CA ILE A 5 -1.96 20.92 7.71
C ILE A 5 -1.55 22.34 7.29
N PRO A 6 -2.40 23.36 7.47
CA PRO A 6 -2.21 24.65 6.79
C PRO A 6 -1.11 25.53 7.40
N THR A 7 -0.64 25.24 8.60
CA THR A 7 0.20 26.14 9.37
C THR A 7 1.70 25.89 9.28
N ILE A 8 2.12 24.64 9.02
CA ILE A 8 3.54 24.26 8.97
C ILE A 8 3.76 23.10 8.01
N GLU A 9 4.93 23.00 7.41
CA GLU A 9 5.43 21.75 6.83
C GLU A 9 5.88 20.83 7.95
N PHE A 10 4.98 19.94 8.40
CA PHE A 10 5.19 19.14 9.60
C PHE A 10 6.14 17.95 9.36
N PHE A 11 6.08 17.35 8.16
CA PHE A 11 6.95 16.24 7.78
C PHE A 11 7.59 16.52 6.41
N ASP A 12 8.90 16.41 6.33
CA ASP A 12 9.68 16.42 5.09
C ASP A 12 9.98 15.00 4.57
N LYS A 13 9.75 13.98 5.40
CA LYS A 13 10.00 12.56 5.12
C LYS A 13 8.79 11.70 5.46
N ILE A 14 8.80 10.48 4.94
CA ILE A 14 7.79 9.48 5.30
C ILE A 14 7.97 9.11 6.76
N PHE A 15 6.91 9.28 7.52
CA PHE A 15 6.82 8.85 8.92
C PHE A 15 6.01 7.57 9.04
N SER A 16 6.42 6.64 9.91
CA SER A 16 5.74 5.36 10.14
C SER A 16 5.67 5.03 11.62
N LYS A 17 4.47 5.09 12.19
CA LYS A 17 4.16 4.65 13.57
C LYS A 17 2.70 4.19 13.65
N GLY A 18 2.46 2.90 13.36
CA GLY A 18 1.10 2.35 13.29
C GLY A 18 0.29 2.76 12.06
N VAL A 19 0.56 3.94 11.51
CA VAL A 19 0.15 4.42 10.19
C VAL A 19 1.35 5.05 9.49
N TYR A 20 1.25 5.19 8.17
CA TYR A 20 2.20 5.96 7.38
C TYR A 20 1.66 7.38 7.18
N ILE A 21 2.53 8.37 7.31
CA ILE A 21 2.27 9.76 6.90
C ILE A 21 3.28 10.10 5.83
N ILE A 22 2.79 10.35 4.61
CA ILE A 22 3.62 10.58 3.42
C ILE A 22 3.39 12.01 2.96
N PRO A 23 4.44 12.87 2.96
CA PRO A 23 4.31 14.23 2.44
C PRO A 23 4.06 14.19 0.92
N LEU A 24 3.11 15.00 0.47
CA LEU A 24 2.76 15.17 -0.94
C LEU A 24 3.17 16.54 -1.48
N GLY A 25 3.72 17.41 -0.63
CA GLY A 25 3.97 18.81 -0.92
C GLY A 25 2.75 19.70 -0.67
N ASN A 26 2.94 21.00 -0.69
CA ASN A 26 1.87 22.00 -0.51
C ASN A 26 1.02 21.80 0.74
N PHE A 27 1.66 21.42 1.85
CA PHE A 27 1.01 21.10 3.14
C PHE A 27 0.05 19.90 3.10
N LEU A 28 0.08 19.10 2.04
CA LEU A 28 -0.73 17.89 1.91
C LEU A 28 0.05 16.65 2.35
N TYR A 29 -0.67 15.75 3.04
CA TYR A 29 -0.11 14.48 3.53
C TYR A 29 -1.06 13.33 3.27
N ARG A 30 -0.52 12.20 2.80
CA ARG A 30 -1.26 10.95 2.69
C ARG A 30 -1.10 10.13 3.96
N VAL A 31 -2.21 9.84 4.63
CA VAL A 31 -2.26 9.01 5.84
C VAL A 31 -2.86 7.66 5.53
N GLY A 32 -2.19 6.59 5.91
CA GLY A 32 -2.64 5.19 5.66
C GLY A 32 -1.83 4.16 6.46
N ALA A 33 -2.24 2.96 6.49
CA ALA A 33 -3.48 2.50 5.91
C ALA A 33 -4.15 1.48 6.83
N THR A 34 -5.44 1.34 6.66
CA THR A 34 -6.19 0.23 7.26
C THR A 34 -5.88 -1.08 6.53
N PHE A 35 -6.15 -2.18 7.21
CA PHE A 35 -6.09 -3.50 6.63
C PHE A 35 -7.28 -4.33 7.14
N ASN A 36 -8.18 -4.68 6.23
CA ASN A 36 -9.30 -5.57 6.52
C ASN A 36 -9.31 -6.73 5.51
N ARG A 37 -9.34 -7.96 6.00
CA ARG A 37 -9.34 -9.17 5.16
C ARG A 37 -10.74 -9.62 4.79
N SER A 38 -11.73 -9.26 5.57
CA SER A 38 -13.12 -9.70 5.39
C SER A 38 -13.92 -8.80 4.46
N ASP A 39 -13.49 -7.55 4.29
CA ASP A 39 -14.10 -6.60 3.37
C ASP A 39 -13.16 -6.36 2.18
N LEU A 40 -13.56 -6.89 1.03
CA LEU A 40 -12.86 -6.74 -0.26
C LEU A 40 -13.50 -5.65 -1.13
N SER A 41 -14.37 -4.83 -0.56
CA SER A 41 -14.91 -3.68 -1.26
C SER A 41 -13.91 -2.52 -1.30
N ASP A 42 -14.03 -1.66 -2.27
CA ASP A 42 -13.29 -0.40 -2.38
C ASP A 42 -13.99 0.76 -1.65
N ARG A 43 -14.94 0.44 -0.76
CA ARG A 43 -15.74 1.44 -0.04
C ARG A 43 -15.02 1.95 1.19
N VAL A 44 -15.11 3.25 1.41
CA VAL A 44 -14.67 3.86 2.66
C VAL A 44 -15.64 3.48 3.78
N THR A 45 -15.12 2.82 4.81
CA THR A 45 -15.91 2.45 6.00
C THR A 45 -15.74 3.49 7.10
N LYS A 46 -16.77 3.64 7.96
CA LYS A 46 -16.70 4.52 9.14
C LYS A 46 -15.58 4.10 10.09
N ASP A 47 -15.46 2.81 10.36
CA ASP A 47 -14.44 2.25 11.26
C ASP A 47 -13.03 2.48 10.71
N GLY A 48 -12.85 2.29 9.40
CA GLY A 48 -11.56 2.55 8.74
C GLY A 48 -11.16 4.03 8.80
N LYS A 49 -12.13 4.94 8.62
CA LYS A 49 -11.90 6.38 8.79
C LYS A 49 -11.52 6.70 10.23
N GLN A 50 -12.30 6.22 11.19
CA GLN A 50 -12.09 6.47 12.61
C GLN A 50 -10.72 5.96 13.07
N PHE A 51 -10.34 4.75 12.67
CA PHE A 51 -9.02 4.19 12.95
C PHE A 51 -7.88 5.10 12.48
N LEU A 52 -7.98 5.63 11.25
CA LEU A 52 -6.93 6.51 10.72
C LEU A 52 -6.85 7.84 11.49
N ILE A 53 -8.00 8.39 11.90
CA ILE A 53 -8.08 9.62 12.70
C ILE A 53 -7.39 9.40 14.06
N GLU A 54 -7.80 8.37 14.81
CA GLU A 54 -7.25 8.06 16.12
C GLU A 54 -5.73 7.83 16.10
N ARG A 55 -5.25 7.13 15.06
CA ARG A 55 -3.82 6.90 14.90
C ARG A 55 -3.06 8.16 14.54
N LEU A 56 -3.65 9.01 13.72
CA LEU A 56 -3.06 10.30 13.34
C LEU A 56 -2.96 11.23 14.54
N GLU A 57 -4.06 11.40 15.30
CA GLU A 57 -4.13 12.24 16.51
C GLU A 57 -3.20 11.77 17.63
N GLY A 58 -2.88 10.48 17.67
CA GLY A 58 -1.83 9.95 18.54
C GLY A 58 -0.39 10.27 18.11
N ILE A 59 -0.22 10.91 16.94
CA ILE A 59 1.10 11.27 16.37
C ILE A 59 1.28 12.78 16.27
N ILE A 60 0.25 13.49 15.83
CA ILE A 60 0.29 14.94 15.63
C ILE A 60 -0.63 15.65 16.63
N ASN A 61 -0.22 16.85 17.04
CA ASN A 61 -1.02 17.73 17.90
C ASN A 61 -1.14 19.10 17.24
N VAL A 62 -1.66 19.09 16.01
CA VAL A 62 -1.90 20.30 15.20
C VAL A 62 -3.22 20.14 14.47
N ASP A 63 -3.87 21.25 14.16
CA ASP A 63 -5.09 21.27 13.39
C ASP A 63 -4.85 20.80 11.94
N TYR A 64 -5.77 20.02 11.43
CA TYR A 64 -5.74 19.52 10.06
C TYR A 64 -7.13 19.43 9.45
N GLU A 65 -7.19 19.47 8.15
CA GLU A 65 -8.40 19.26 7.36
C GLU A 65 -8.32 17.96 6.60
N ILE A 66 -9.39 17.16 6.60
CA ILE A 66 -9.48 15.98 5.75
C ILE A 66 -9.96 16.41 4.38
N VAL A 67 -9.08 16.32 3.39
CA VAL A 67 -9.34 16.72 2.01
C VAL A 67 -10.03 15.60 1.23
N GLU A 68 -9.57 14.35 1.43
CA GLU A 68 -10.05 13.20 0.68
C GLU A 68 -9.88 11.91 1.48
N ILE A 69 -10.82 10.97 1.31
CA ILE A 69 -10.67 9.60 1.80
C ILE A 69 -10.97 8.65 0.66
N SER A 70 -10.07 7.71 0.43
CA SER A 70 -10.22 6.65 -0.55
C SER A 70 -9.90 5.29 0.08
N ALA A 71 -10.52 4.26 -0.42
CA ALA A 71 -10.19 2.87 -0.10
C ALA A 71 -9.79 2.13 -1.37
N GLY A 72 -9.16 0.99 -1.23
CA GLY A 72 -8.79 0.15 -2.36
C GLY A 72 -8.33 -1.22 -1.90
N VAL A 73 -8.52 -2.20 -2.75
CA VAL A 73 -8.13 -3.59 -2.49
C VAL A 73 -6.68 -3.80 -2.90
N ARG A 74 -5.88 -4.33 -1.98
CA ARG A 74 -4.50 -4.71 -2.30
C ARG A 74 -4.44 -6.12 -2.89
N PRO A 75 -3.68 -6.35 -3.95
CA PRO A 75 -3.44 -7.68 -4.49
C PRO A 75 -2.50 -8.45 -3.55
N THR A 76 -3.09 -9.13 -2.58
CA THR A 76 -2.36 -9.97 -1.63
C THR A 76 -2.71 -11.44 -1.84
N VAL A 77 -1.74 -12.32 -1.58
CA VAL A 77 -1.93 -13.77 -1.54
C VAL A 77 -1.96 -14.26 -0.09
N LYS A 78 -2.51 -15.44 0.14
CA LYS A 78 -2.79 -15.99 1.47
C LYS A 78 -1.55 -16.05 2.36
N ASP A 79 -0.40 -16.38 1.81
CA ASP A 79 0.87 -16.58 2.51
C ASP A 79 1.78 -15.33 2.50
N TYR A 80 1.30 -14.21 1.94
CA TYR A 80 2.04 -12.93 1.81
C TYR A 80 3.36 -12.99 1.05
N LYS A 81 3.60 -14.07 0.29
CA LYS A 81 4.77 -14.20 -0.57
C LYS A 81 4.42 -13.81 -2.00
N PRO A 82 5.31 -13.15 -2.73
CA PRO A 82 5.10 -12.89 -4.15
C PRO A 82 4.79 -14.18 -4.92
N LEU A 83 3.83 -14.09 -5.83
CA LEU A 83 3.49 -15.15 -6.77
C LEU A 83 3.91 -14.69 -8.16
N ILE A 84 5.02 -15.21 -8.66
CA ILE A 84 5.65 -14.76 -9.89
C ILE A 84 6.09 -15.98 -10.70
N GLY A 85 5.86 -15.95 -12.00
CA GLY A 85 6.29 -17.01 -12.90
C GLY A 85 5.33 -17.26 -14.05
N TRP A 86 5.60 -18.29 -14.82
CA TRP A 86 4.87 -18.66 -16.02
C TRP A 86 3.91 -19.84 -15.75
N HIS A 87 2.78 -19.82 -16.43
CA HIS A 87 1.80 -20.89 -16.28
C HIS A 87 2.37 -22.24 -16.80
N PRO A 88 2.28 -23.35 -16.00
CA PRO A 88 2.99 -24.59 -16.30
C PRO A 88 2.54 -25.30 -17.62
N LYS A 89 1.33 -25.02 -18.09
CA LYS A 89 0.76 -25.61 -19.31
C LYS A 89 0.62 -24.62 -20.47
N ASN A 90 0.81 -23.33 -20.23
CA ASN A 90 0.68 -22.31 -21.24
C ASN A 90 1.70 -21.19 -21.00
N GLN A 91 2.82 -21.28 -21.69
CA GLN A 91 3.94 -20.36 -21.55
C GLN A 91 3.65 -18.92 -22.04
N ASN A 92 2.50 -18.69 -22.67
CA ASN A 92 2.06 -17.35 -23.03
C ASN A 92 1.35 -16.61 -21.89
N ILE A 93 1.16 -17.28 -20.73
CA ILE A 93 0.51 -16.70 -19.56
C ILE A 93 1.53 -16.60 -18.44
N GLY A 94 1.84 -15.37 -18.04
CA GLY A 94 2.63 -15.08 -16.84
C GLY A 94 1.78 -14.55 -15.70
N VAL A 95 2.22 -14.79 -14.46
CA VAL A 95 1.63 -14.22 -13.25
C VAL A 95 2.67 -13.36 -12.54
N PHE A 96 2.31 -12.14 -12.21
CA PHE A 96 3.10 -11.24 -11.38
C PHE A 96 2.17 -10.59 -10.34
N ASN A 97 2.11 -11.15 -9.14
CA ASN A 97 1.12 -10.78 -8.14
C ASN A 97 1.65 -11.02 -6.70
N GLY A 98 0.83 -10.70 -5.70
CA GLY A 98 1.11 -10.99 -4.30
C GLY A 98 2.13 -10.07 -3.63
N LEU A 99 2.47 -8.94 -4.23
CA LEU A 99 3.44 -8.00 -3.67
C LEU A 99 2.92 -7.26 -2.41
N GLY A 100 1.62 -7.22 -2.22
CA GLY A 100 0.97 -6.65 -1.04
C GLY A 100 1.38 -5.19 -0.78
N ALA A 101 1.73 -4.89 0.47
CA ALA A 101 2.16 -3.55 0.88
C ALA A 101 3.59 -3.19 0.44
N ARG A 102 4.37 -4.16 -0.05
CA ARG A 102 5.77 -3.98 -0.45
C ARG A 102 5.97 -3.82 -1.96
N GLY A 103 4.87 -3.68 -2.73
CA GLY A 103 4.94 -3.64 -4.19
C GLY A 103 5.84 -2.55 -4.74
N VAL A 104 5.81 -1.35 -4.18
CA VAL A 104 6.68 -0.24 -4.62
C VAL A 104 8.16 -0.53 -4.36
N LEU A 105 8.48 -1.17 -3.23
CA LEU A 105 9.86 -1.50 -2.86
C LEU A 105 10.40 -2.71 -3.63
N ALA A 106 9.63 -3.77 -3.71
CA ALA A 106 10.07 -5.05 -4.28
C ALA A 106 9.78 -5.19 -5.78
N GLY A 107 8.82 -4.42 -6.31
CA GLY A 107 8.38 -4.51 -7.69
C GLY A 107 9.49 -4.37 -8.72
N PRO A 108 10.34 -3.33 -8.67
CA PRO A 108 11.42 -3.16 -9.66
C PRO A 108 12.38 -4.35 -9.71
N PHE A 109 12.83 -4.83 -8.55
CA PHE A 109 13.72 -6.00 -8.48
C PHE A 109 13.05 -7.28 -8.98
N LEU A 110 11.80 -7.53 -8.55
CA LEU A 110 11.09 -8.74 -8.92
C LEU A 110 10.64 -8.73 -10.40
N SER A 111 10.35 -7.56 -10.97
CA SER A 111 10.03 -7.44 -12.39
C SER A 111 11.23 -7.72 -13.28
N ASP A 112 12.40 -7.23 -12.89
CA ASP A 112 13.65 -7.55 -13.60
C ASP A 112 13.94 -9.06 -13.56
N ALA A 113 13.85 -9.67 -12.39
CA ALA A 113 13.99 -11.11 -12.24
C ALA A 113 12.97 -11.90 -13.08
N PHE A 114 11.71 -11.43 -13.15
CA PHE A 114 10.66 -12.08 -13.93
C PHE A 114 10.90 -12.01 -15.45
N VAL A 115 11.32 -10.86 -15.94
CA VAL A 115 11.59 -10.66 -17.38
C VAL A 115 12.81 -11.47 -17.83
N ASN A 116 13.81 -11.58 -16.95
CA ASN A 116 15.04 -12.32 -17.26
C ASN A 116 14.92 -13.83 -16.95
N SER A 117 13.84 -14.29 -16.31
CA SER A 117 13.58 -15.70 -16.10
C SER A 117 13.11 -16.39 -17.38
N SER A 118 13.89 -17.35 -17.87
CA SER A 118 13.52 -18.19 -19.00
C SER A 118 12.42 -19.17 -18.57
N PHE A 119 11.15 -18.86 -18.80
CA PHE A 119 10.00 -19.76 -18.67
C PHE A 119 10.03 -20.75 -17.46
N GLU A 120 10.65 -20.36 -16.38
CA GLU A 120 10.63 -21.18 -15.17
C GLU A 120 9.21 -21.22 -14.60
N THR A 121 8.82 -22.40 -14.15
CA THR A 121 7.51 -22.64 -13.52
C THR A 121 7.28 -21.64 -12.39
N ILE A 122 6.02 -21.23 -12.17
CA ILE A 122 5.62 -20.32 -11.10
C ILE A 122 6.33 -20.70 -9.79
N SER A 123 7.25 -19.86 -9.38
CA SER A 123 7.98 -20.00 -8.13
C SER A 123 7.46 -19.00 -7.09
N ARG A 124 7.54 -19.40 -5.82
CA ARG A 124 7.31 -18.50 -4.69
C ARG A 124 8.65 -18.11 -4.12
N PHE A 125 8.94 -16.84 -4.12
CA PHE A 125 10.13 -16.33 -3.45
C PHE A 125 9.98 -16.50 -1.93
N ASN A 126 10.94 -17.18 -1.32
CA ASN A 126 11.02 -17.38 0.12
C ASN A 126 11.56 -16.15 0.85
#